data_6e4b43cab9ddf33782fff8c9a9e1b167
#
_entry.id   6e4b43cab9ddf33782fff8c9a9e1b167
#
_cell.length_a   1.000
_cell.length_b   1.000
_cell.length_c   1.000
_cell.angle_alpha   90.00
_cell.angle_beta   90.00
_cell.angle_gamma   90.00
#
_symmetry.space_group_name_H-M   'P 1'
#
loop_
_entity.id
_entity.type
_entity.pdbx_description
1 polymer ?
#
loop_
_entity_poly.entity_id
_entity_poly.type
_entity_poly.pdbx_seq_one_letter_code
_entity_poly.pdbx_strand_id
1 'polypeptide(L)'
;MTPSNLSPRKQIPIREGLFTMPLHPTEQVRLIGTKCRTCGEVSLGKRTNCLNCAGDNMEEITLGKKGKLWTYTVIRHRPPGDYKGPDPFVPFGLGLVELPEGIRVVAPIDCDVDKLEIGMELELGIYKLYQDEEGNEVMAFKFKSI
;
A
#
# COMPACT_ATOMS: atom_id res chain seq x y z
N MET A 1 4.63 35.67 -1.87
CA MET A 1 4.56 34.94 -2.24
C MET A 1 4.57 34.05 -1.85
N THR A 2 4.59 33.58 -1.84
CA THR A 2 4.66 32.74 -1.59
C THR A 2 5.26 31.87 -1.94
N PRO A 3 5.78 31.56 -1.61
CA PRO A 3 6.40 30.67 -2.08
C PRO A 3 6.01 29.49 -2.10
N SER A 4 5.68 29.32 -1.87
CA SER A 4 5.35 28.44 -2.04
C SER A 4 4.95 28.18 -3.08
N ASN A 5 4.99 28.67 -2.81
CA ASN A 5 4.48 28.67 -3.74
C ASN A 5 4.99 28.45 -4.74
N LEU A 6 5.24 28.33 -4.29
CA LEU A 6 5.74 28.34 -5.46
C LEU A 6 6.40 27.13 -5.96
N SER A 7 7.03 26.29 -5.18
CA SER A 7 7.47 24.99 -5.62
C SER A 7 6.30 24.05 -5.73
N PRO A 8 6.13 23.34 -6.85
CA PRO A 8 5.12 22.31 -6.92
C PRO A 8 5.37 21.31 -5.83
N ARG A 9 4.32 20.84 -5.19
CA ARG A 9 4.44 19.79 -4.20
C ARG A 9 4.91 18.51 -4.88
N LYS A 10 5.83 17.84 -4.24
CA LYS A 10 6.26 16.53 -4.68
C LYS A 10 5.35 15.49 -4.09
N GLN A 11 5.12 14.42 -4.85
CA GLN A 11 4.49 13.23 -4.34
C GLN A 11 5.58 12.23 -4.03
N ILE A 12 5.62 11.76 -2.79
CA ILE A 12 6.61 10.80 -2.35
C ILE A 12 5.92 9.57 -1.77
N PRO A 13 6.52 8.38 -1.91
CA PRO A 13 5.92 7.19 -1.33
C PRO A 13 6.08 7.20 0.19
N ILE A 14 5.12 6.59 0.87
CA ILE A 14 5.19 6.46 2.33
C ILE A 14 6.41 5.63 2.75
N ARG A 15 6.88 4.77 1.86
CA ARG A 15 8.11 4.00 2.05
C ARG A 15 8.80 3.83 0.71
N GLU A 16 10.10 4.08 0.67
CA GLU A 16 10.86 3.91 -0.56
C GLU A 16 10.86 2.46 -1.01
N GLY A 17 10.82 2.27 -2.33
CA GLY A 17 10.82 0.94 -2.92
C GLY A 17 9.49 0.22 -2.87
N LEU A 18 8.42 0.91 -2.44
CA LEU A 18 7.10 0.30 -2.33
C LEU A 18 6.32 0.38 -3.63
N PHE A 19 6.46 1.47 -4.38
CA PHE A 19 5.67 1.74 -5.57
C PHE A 19 6.52 1.87 -6.81
N THR A 20 5.94 1.51 -7.96
CA THR A 20 6.53 1.86 -9.25
C THR A 20 6.52 3.37 -9.43
N MET A 21 7.51 3.88 -10.15
CA MET A 21 7.62 5.33 -10.39
C MET A 21 7.38 5.62 -11.87
N PRO A 22 6.82 6.77 -12.20
CA PRO A 22 6.40 7.86 -11.32
C PRO A 22 5.09 7.55 -10.58
N LEU A 23 4.78 8.35 -9.55
CA LEU A 23 3.56 8.17 -8.76
C LEU A 23 2.32 8.78 -9.42
N HIS A 24 2.47 9.35 -10.59
CA HIS A 24 1.39 9.99 -11.30
C HIS A 24 1.45 9.61 -12.78
N PRO A 25 0.35 9.19 -13.40
CA PRO A 25 -1.00 9.05 -12.82
C PRO A 25 -1.11 7.85 -11.89
N THR A 26 -1.91 8.00 -10.85
CA THR A 26 -2.02 6.99 -9.79
C THR A 26 -2.56 5.66 -10.29
N GLU A 27 -3.36 5.66 -11.36
CA GLU A 27 -3.93 4.44 -11.93
C GLU A 27 -2.86 3.50 -12.52
N GLN A 28 -1.70 4.04 -12.86
CA GLN A 28 -0.60 3.25 -13.43
C GLN A 28 0.39 2.76 -12.39
N VAL A 29 0.28 3.23 -11.15
CA VAL A 29 1.18 2.84 -10.08
C VAL A 29 0.85 1.44 -9.61
N ARG A 30 1.90 0.65 -9.35
CA ARG A 30 1.77 -0.71 -8.83
C ARG A 30 2.67 -0.87 -7.64
N LEU A 31 2.36 -1.84 -6.80
CA LEU A 31 3.27 -2.23 -5.73
C LEU A 31 4.46 -2.97 -6.30
N ILE A 32 5.62 -2.77 -5.69
CA ILE A 32 6.83 -3.49 -6.04
C ILE A 32 6.97 -4.67 -5.09
N GLY A 33 7.30 -5.82 -5.64
CA GLY A 33 7.67 -6.99 -4.87
C GLY A 33 9.07 -7.42 -5.20
N THR A 34 9.61 -8.31 -4.39
CA THR A 34 10.91 -8.94 -4.64
C THR A 34 10.71 -10.44 -4.56
N LYS A 35 11.15 -11.13 -5.60
CA LYS A 35 11.04 -12.58 -5.69
C LYS A 35 12.42 -13.21 -5.55
N CYS A 36 12.53 -14.22 -4.70
CA CYS A 36 13.75 -14.99 -4.58
C CYS A 36 13.82 -15.99 -5.72
N ARG A 37 14.91 -15.93 -6.50
CA ARG A 37 15.11 -16.85 -7.61
C ARG A 37 15.46 -18.26 -7.16
N THR A 38 15.90 -18.40 -5.92
CA THR A 38 16.29 -19.69 -5.36
C THR A 38 15.09 -20.47 -4.84
N CYS A 39 14.24 -19.86 -3.99
CA CYS A 39 13.13 -20.56 -3.35
C CYS A 39 11.76 -20.13 -3.85
N GLY A 40 11.66 -19.04 -4.62
CA GLY A 40 10.41 -18.55 -5.16
C GLY A 40 9.59 -17.66 -4.23
N GLU A 41 10.07 -17.40 -3.03
CA GLU A 41 9.34 -16.56 -2.08
C GLU A 41 9.22 -15.13 -2.60
N VAL A 42 8.03 -14.53 -2.45
CA VAL A 42 7.74 -13.15 -2.85
C VAL A 42 7.50 -12.30 -1.63
N SER A 43 8.14 -11.15 -1.55
CA SER A 43 8.00 -10.19 -0.47
C SER A 43 7.56 -8.84 -1.00
N LEU A 44 6.90 -8.04 -0.17
CA LEU A 44 6.52 -6.69 -0.52
C LEU A 44 7.72 -5.75 -0.39
N GLY A 45 7.89 -4.87 -1.38
CA GLY A 45 8.97 -3.90 -1.39
C GLY A 45 10.27 -4.46 -1.93
N LYS A 46 11.33 -3.68 -1.82
CA LYS A 46 12.67 -4.09 -2.26
C LYS A 46 13.43 -4.73 -1.11
N ARG A 47 13.99 -5.91 -1.38
CA ARG A 47 14.79 -6.63 -0.38
C ARG A 47 16.05 -7.17 -1.02
N THR A 48 17.13 -7.15 -0.26
CA THR A 48 18.42 -7.68 -0.71
C THR A 48 18.58 -9.15 -0.38
N ASN A 49 17.86 -9.62 0.66
CA ASN A 49 17.93 -11.02 1.08
C ASN A 49 16.52 -11.58 1.26
N CYS A 50 16.38 -12.87 0.98
CA CYS A 50 15.12 -13.57 1.11
C CYS A 50 14.77 -13.80 2.59
N LEU A 51 13.52 -13.54 2.95
CA LEU A 51 13.03 -13.78 4.32
C LEU A 51 12.90 -15.26 4.62
N ASN A 52 12.78 -16.10 3.59
CA ASN A 52 12.56 -17.53 3.77
C ASN A 52 13.87 -18.30 3.78
N CYS A 53 14.73 -18.12 2.77
CA CYS A 53 15.96 -18.92 2.65
C CYS A 53 17.24 -18.12 2.94
N ALA A 54 17.11 -16.82 3.22
CA ALA A 54 18.24 -15.91 3.48
C ALA A 54 19.19 -15.71 2.29
N GLY A 55 18.86 -16.25 1.12
CA GLY A 55 19.67 -16.04 -0.09
C GLY A 55 19.58 -14.62 -0.60
N ASP A 56 20.51 -14.25 -1.48
CA ASP A 56 20.60 -12.91 -2.03
C ASP A 56 20.30 -12.83 -3.52
N ASN A 57 19.86 -13.93 -4.14
CA ASN A 57 19.52 -13.96 -5.55
C ASN A 57 18.08 -13.48 -5.76
N MET A 58 17.91 -12.16 -5.64
CA MET A 58 16.60 -11.54 -5.62
C MET A 58 16.31 -10.80 -6.92
N GLU A 59 15.05 -10.81 -7.32
CA GLU A 59 14.62 -10.06 -8.51
C GLU A 59 13.42 -9.20 -8.15
N GLU A 60 13.44 -7.95 -8.63
CA GLU A 60 12.35 -7.03 -8.43
C GLU A 60 11.22 -7.36 -9.41
N ILE A 61 9.99 -7.44 -8.91
CA ILE A 61 8.82 -7.70 -9.75
C ILE A 61 7.76 -6.65 -9.48
N THR A 62 6.85 -6.48 -10.44
CA THR A 62 5.68 -5.61 -10.29
C THR A 62 4.50 -6.48 -9.88
N LEU A 63 3.86 -6.13 -8.78
CA LEU A 63 2.71 -6.90 -8.29
C LEU A 63 1.43 -6.50 -9.02
N GLY A 64 0.49 -7.42 -9.14
CA GLY A 64 -0.79 -7.15 -9.75
C GLY A 64 -1.61 -6.18 -8.91
N LYS A 65 -2.55 -5.48 -9.56
CA LYS A 65 -3.38 -4.48 -8.87
C LYS A 65 -4.69 -5.04 -8.34
N LYS A 66 -5.09 -6.22 -8.75
CA LYS A 66 -6.34 -6.85 -8.32
C LYS A 66 -6.04 -8.01 -7.40
N GLY A 67 -6.83 -8.12 -6.34
CA GLY A 67 -6.68 -9.19 -5.37
C GLY A 67 -7.98 -9.53 -4.72
N LYS A 68 -7.91 -10.43 -3.75
CA LYS A 68 -9.09 -10.88 -3.00
C LYS A 68 -8.85 -10.68 -1.52
N LEU A 69 -9.89 -10.32 -0.80
CA LEU A 69 -9.83 -10.16 0.65
C LEU A 69 -9.71 -11.54 1.28
N TRP A 70 -8.53 -11.85 1.83
CA TRP A 70 -8.27 -13.15 2.44
C TRP A 70 -8.81 -13.21 3.86
N THR A 71 -8.61 -12.12 4.62
CA THR A 71 -9.20 -11.95 5.95
C THR A 71 -9.17 -10.47 6.30
N TYR A 72 -9.93 -10.06 7.33
CA TYR A 72 -9.96 -8.67 7.74
C TYR A 72 -10.38 -8.54 9.19
N THR A 73 -10.12 -7.32 9.72
CA THR A 73 -10.73 -6.87 10.97
C THR A 73 -11.23 -5.44 10.76
N VAL A 74 -12.08 -4.96 11.65
CA VAL A 74 -12.55 -3.58 11.60
C VAL A 74 -11.91 -2.82 12.76
N ILE A 75 -11.20 -1.74 12.42
CA ILE A 75 -10.60 -0.86 13.41
C ILE A 75 -11.68 0.12 13.84
N ARG A 76 -12.11 0.05 15.07
CA ARG A 76 -13.24 0.84 15.59
C ARG A 76 -12.82 1.97 16.51
N HIS A 77 -11.54 2.01 16.88
CA HIS A 77 -11.01 3.06 17.75
C HIS A 77 -9.77 3.64 17.13
N ARG A 78 -9.54 4.93 17.34
CA ARG A 78 -8.36 5.59 16.82
C ARG A 78 -7.10 4.84 17.25
N PRO A 79 -6.25 4.42 16.30
CA PRO A 79 -4.98 3.76 16.64
C PRO A 79 -4.10 4.66 17.50
N PRO A 80 -3.33 4.08 18.43
CA PRO A 80 -2.42 4.89 19.24
C PRO A 80 -1.28 5.47 18.41
N GLY A 81 -0.68 6.54 18.90
CA GLY A 81 0.45 7.17 18.25
C GLY A 81 0.02 8.20 17.22
N ASP A 82 0.85 8.39 16.23
CA ASP A 82 0.69 9.44 15.21
C ASP A 82 -0.17 8.93 14.05
N TYR A 83 -1.45 8.77 14.32
CA TYR A 83 -2.41 8.32 13.32
C TYR A 83 -2.70 9.44 12.31
N LYS A 84 -2.55 9.15 11.02
CA LYS A 84 -2.69 10.12 9.94
C LYS A 84 -4.04 10.09 9.24
N GLY A 85 -4.96 9.25 9.67
CA GLY A 85 -6.29 9.15 9.08
C GLY A 85 -7.24 10.26 9.49
N PRO A 86 -8.55 10.12 9.16
CA PRO A 86 -9.53 11.16 9.43
C PRO A 86 -9.65 11.54 10.90
N ASP A 87 -9.98 12.81 11.14
CA ASP A 87 -10.26 13.34 12.47
C ASP A 87 -11.55 14.18 12.37
N PRO A 88 -12.66 13.79 13.04
CA PRO A 88 -12.78 12.67 13.98
C PRO A 88 -12.61 11.31 13.32
N PHE A 89 -12.24 10.33 14.14
CA PHE A 89 -11.94 8.98 13.66
C PHE A 89 -13.15 8.32 13.00
N VAL A 90 -12.89 7.66 11.88
CA VAL A 90 -13.89 6.88 11.15
C VAL A 90 -13.45 5.42 11.14
N PRO A 91 -14.30 4.48 11.62
CA PRO A 91 -13.96 3.06 11.56
C PRO A 91 -13.67 2.61 10.13
N PHE A 92 -12.70 1.71 9.98
CA PHE A 92 -12.32 1.21 8.66
C PHE A 92 -11.88 -0.25 8.74
N GLY A 93 -11.95 -0.93 7.60
CA GLY A 93 -11.45 -2.29 7.50
C GLY A 93 -9.96 -2.30 7.30
N LEU A 94 -9.28 -3.23 7.96
CA LEU A 94 -7.87 -3.51 7.74
C LEU A 94 -7.78 -4.98 7.37
N GLY A 95 -7.25 -5.27 6.19
CA GLY A 95 -7.31 -6.62 5.69
C GLY A 95 -6.00 -7.16 5.16
N LEU A 96 -5.97 -8.46 4.98
CA LEU A 96 -4.94 -9.15 4.21
C LEU A 96 -5.51 -9.39 2.82
N VAL A 97 -4.85 -8.84 1.81
CA VAL A 97 -5.27 -8.94 0.42
C VAL A 97 -4.33 -9.91 -0.30
N GLU A 98 -4.90 -10.96 -0.88
CA GLU A 98 -4.11 -11.93 -1.63
C GLU A 98 -4.02 -11.48 -3.08
N LEU A 99 -2.79 -11.34 -3.56
CA LEU A 99 -2.49 -10.92 -4.92
C LEU A 99 -2.18 -12.14 -5.81
N PRO A 100 -2.26 -11.97 -7.15
CA PRO A 100 -2.01 -13.10 -8.06
C PRO A 100 -0.67 -13.78 -7.89
N GLU A 101 0.33 -13.04 -7.40
CA GLU A 101 1.66 -13.59 -7.17
C GLU A 101 1.75 -14.49 -5.93
N GLY A 102 0.64 -14.66 -5.21
CA GLY A 102 0.59 -15.50 -4.03
C GLY A 102 0.96 -14.79 -2.73
N ILE A 103 1.32 -13.54 -2.80
CA ILE A 103 1.64 -12.74 -1.63
C ILE A 103 0.35 -12.18 -1.01
N ARG A 104 0.33 -12.04 0.31
CA ARG A 104 -0.75 -11.37 1.04
C ARG A 104 -0.19 -10.11 1.67
N VAL A 105 -0.85 -8.99 1.39
CA VAL A 105 -0.41 -7.68 1.88
C VAL A 105 -1.44 -7.11 2.83
N VAL A 106 -0.98 -6.45 3.89
CA VAL A 106 -1.85 -5.76 4.85
C VAL A 106 -2.17 -4.39 4.29
N ALA A 107 -3.44 -4.03 4.25
CA ALA A 107 -3.84 -2.72 3.72
C ALA A 107 -5.19 -2.30 4.29
N PRO A 108 -5.43 -0.98 4.37
CA PRO A 108 -6.79 -0.49 4.59
C PRO A 108 -7.69 -0.89 3.43
N ILE A 109 -8.93 -1.22 3.74
CA ILE A 109 -9.91 -1.62 2.72
C ILE A 109 -10.94 -0.50 2.57
N ASP A 110 -10.98 0.09 1.38
CA ASP A 110 -11.91 1.17 1.07
C ASP A 110 -13.25 0.58 0.66
N CYS A 111 -14.03 0.26 1.67
CA CYS A 111 -15.34 -0.35 1.54
C CYS A 111 -16.09 -0.06 2.83
N ASP A 112 -17.41 0.12 2.72
CA ASP A 112 -18.26 0.24 3.89
C ASP A 112 -18.03 -0.96 4.81
N VAL A 113 -17.75 -0.72 6.08
CA VAL A 113 -17.40 -1.79 7.03
C VAL A 113 -18.48 -2.87 7.12
N ASP A 114 -19.74 -2.49 6.86
CA ASP A 114 -20.86 -3.43 6.89
C ASP A 114 -20.92 -4.32 5.64
N LYS A 115 -20.15 -4.01 4.63
CA LYS A 115 -20.13 -4.76 3.35
C LYS A 115 -18.88 -5.58 3.13
N LEU A 116 -17.98 -5.59 4.10
CA LEU A 116 -16.76 -6.39 4.00
C LEU A 116 -17.11 -7.87 4.00
N GLU A 117 -16.52 -8.60 3.08
CA GLU A 117 -16.78 -10.02 2.90
C GLU A 117 -15.51 -10.72 2.44
N ILE A 118 -15.17 -11.82 3.11
CA ILE A 118 -13.99 -12.61 2.73
C ILE A 118 -14.21 -13.16 1.32
N GLY A 119 -13.18 -13.03 0.48
CA GLY A 119 -13.24 -13.45 -0.92
C GLY A 119 -13.67 -12.36 -1.88
N MET A 120 -14.10 -11.19 -1.37
CA MET A 120 -14.50 -10.10 -2.26
C MET A 120 -13.33 -9.62 -3.11
N GLU A 121 -13.62 -9.14 -4.30
CA GLU A 121 -12.60 -8.65 -5.23
C GLU A 121 -12.26 -7.20 -4.92
N LEU A 122 -10.97 -6.93 -4.94
CA LEU A 122 -10.43 -5.62 -4.56
C LEU A 122 -9.45 -5.15 -5.62
N GLU A 123 -9.27 -3.84 -5.67
CA GLU A 123 -8.32 -3.23 -6.60
C GLU A 123 -7.47 -2.20 -5.85
N LEU A 124 -6.18 -2.19 -6.20
CA LEU A 124 -5.21 -1.25 -5.62
C LEU A 124 -5.61 0.19 -5.89
N GLY A 125 -5.55 1.03 -4.86
CA GLY A 125 -5.72 2.46 -4.97
C GLY A 125 -4.55 3.17 -4.30
N ILE A 126 -4.02 4.18 -4.96
CA ILE A 126 -2.95 5.01 -4.42
C ILE A 126 -3.56 6.34 -4.04
N TYR A 127 -3.27 6.82 -2.85
CA TYR A 127 -3.90 8.04 -2.36
C TYR A 127 -2.94 8.82 -1.47
N LYS A 128 -3.24 10.13 -1.33
CA LYS A 128 -2.50 10.99 -0.42
C LYS A 128 -2.96 10.70 1.00
N LEU A 129 -2.03 10.27 1.85
CA LEU A 129 -2.34 9.99 3.24
C LEU A 129 -2.22 11.27 4.08
N TYR A 130 -1.14 12.03 3.90
CA TYR A 130 -0.94 13.29 4.60
C TYR A 130 0.10 14.11 3.85
N GLN A 131 0.29 15.35 4.33
CA GLN A 131 1.33 16.25 3.82
C GLN A 131 2.39 16.38 4.90
N ASP A 132 3.65 16.21 4.52
CA ASP A 132 4.74 16.29 5.48
C ASP A 132 5.14 17.74 5.77
N GLU A 133 6.13 17.93 6.62
CA GLU A 133 6.58 19.26 7.04
C GLU A 133 7.19 20.07 5.89
N GLU A 134 7.68 19.39 4.87
CA GLU A 134 8.28 20.02 3.70
C GLU A 134 7.26 20.31 2.60
N GLY A 135 5.99 19.99 2.83
CA GLY A 135 4.93 20.23 1.86
C GLY A 135 4.75 19.10 0.86
N ASN A 136 5.47 17.99 0.99
CA ASN A 136 5.32 16.85 0.10
C ASN A 136 4.05 16.08 0.43
N GLU A 137 3.38 15.58 -0.61
CA GLU A 137 2.24 14.68 -0.44
C GLU A 137 2.75 13.27 -0.27
N VAL A 138 2.52 12.70 0.91
CA VAL A 138 2.95 11.32 1.22
C VAL A 138 1.88 10.36 0.74
N MET A 139 2.25 9.55 -0.24
CA MET A 139 1.33 8.64 -0.91
C MET A 139 1.39 7.25 -0.29
N ALA A 140 0.22 6.70 -0.04
CA ALA A 140 0.07 5.36 0.53
C ALA A 140 -0.86 4.55 -0.37
N PHE A 141 -1.08 3.29 -0.01
CA PHE A 141 -1.97 2.45 -0.77
C PHE A 141 -3.08 1.89 0.09
N LYS A 142 -4.18 1.58 -0.57
CA LYS A 142 -5.32 0.88 -0.01
C LYS A 142 -5.88 -0.03 -1.09
N PHE A 143 -6.76 -0.93 -0.70
CA PHE A 143 -7.52 -1.71 -1.68
C PHE A 143 -8.98 -1.34 -1.56
N LYS A 144 -9.61 -1.13 -2.69
CA LYS A 144 -11.01 -0.71 -2.76
C LYS A 144 -11.86 -1.78 -3.42
N SER A 145 -13.13 -1.85 -3.00
CA SER A 145 -14.09 -2.78 -3.60
C SER A 145 -14.32 -2.43 -5.05
N ILE A 146 -14.44 -3.45 -5.88
CA ILE A 146 -14.70 -3.29 -7.29
C ILE A 146 -16.21 -3.24 -7.51
#